data_1bc36554dce391f36e420e34f89a0f89
#
_entry.id   1bc36554dce391f36e420e34f89a0f89
#
_cell.length_a   1.000
_cell.length_b   1.000
_cell.length_c   1.000
_cell.angle_alpha   90.00
_cell.angle_beta   90.00
_cell.angle_gamma   90.00
#
_symmetry.space_group_name_H-M   'P 1'
#
loop_
_entity.id
_entity.type
_entity.pdbx_description
1 polymer ?
#
loop_
_entity_poly.entity_id
_entity_poly.type
_entity_poly.pdbx_seq_one_letter_code
_entity_poly.pdbx_strand_id
1 'polypeptide(L)'
;MNTKYIFSVFQLSLLFVFSSCCDKNSCQNEKKSSKLTQQSIIDAASSDTSAVRQSLVRINSTIQIWSASQPWDKSAPKKRRALGALLEGNRVLTTAEMAADATYIELENADNTRIIPAKVVAIDYEANLALLEPDNGDTDSFFKDLKPLRLGSSAKIGDRVDVWQLEDNGMPIVTDAVIQSVDIVSSFANGHFFLTYEAKGSMQSASNSFTVPVIRNGKLLGLLSSYDSKDQIIDIIAPEIIQAFIADTSDGDYVGFPSLGIGISSTVDPNFRDWLKLSDDLGGLYVTKIRKDSAAQKAGLEKGDVIININDKAIGRRGYYTDQQYGRLYWSHLIRGSLKQGDTLELTILRGGEQKQIMATLTRPEEPLVARDTYDQAPVYLIKGGLIFQELTATYLKAFGKDWQAKAPLNLLDIMMTPEDYEKDRNKIVFLSAVIPTPATTGYERLRNFIINKVNGQTIADISTLIDAFKKPGTDGLHTIEFAE
;
A
#
# COMPACT_ATOMS: atom_id res chain seq x y z
N MET A 1 11.50 29.85 48.06
CA MET A 1 10.87 29.26 49.24
C MET A 1 10.95 27.75 49.10
N ASN A 2 11.78 27.13 49.91
CA ASN A 2 12.05 25.69 49.96
C ASN A 2 10.92 24.98 50.71
N THR A 3 10.42 23.87 50.20
CA THR A 3 9.75 22.90 51.04
C THR A 3 10.15 21.49 50.59
N LYS A 4 11.00 20.87 51.41
CA LYS A 4 11.36 19.45 51.35
C LYS A 4 10.26 18.64 52.06
N TYR A 5 9.83 17.55 51.48
CA TYR A 5 9.11 16.50 52.19
C TYR A 5 9.94 15.22 52.20
N ILE A 6 10.23 14.77 53.40
CA ILE A 6 10.86 13.51 53.78
C ILE A 6 9.72 12.50 53.97
N PHE A 7 9.75 11.34 53.32
CA PHE A 7 8.91 10.20 53.67
C PHE A 7 9.76 9.02 54.15
N SER A 8 9.40 8.61 55.36
CA SER A 8 10.01 7.58 56.18
C SER A 8 9.65 6.18 55.66
N VAL A 9 10.66 5.31 55.68
CA VAL A 9 10.56 3.89 55.40
C VAL A 9 10.06 3.17 56.65
N PHE A 10 8.95 2.43 56.56
CA PHE A 10 8.57 1.43 57.53
C PHE A 10 8.85 0.03 56.96
N GLN A 11 9.85 -0.60 57.57
CA GLN A 11 10.18 -2.02 57.36
C GLN A 11 9.34 -2.84 58.36
N LEU A 12 8.50 -3.73 57.85
CA LEU A 12 7.80 -4.75 58.67
C LEU A 12 8.34 -6.12 58.31
N SER A 13 9.20 -6.65 59.18
CA SER A 13 9.72 -8.00 59.09
C SER A 13 8.71 -8.96 59.72
N LEU A 14 8.15 -9.88 58.96
CA LEU A 14 7.40 -11.02 59.50
C LEU A 14 8.22 -12.30 59.23
N LEU A 15 8.88 -12.78 60.26
CA LEU A 15 9.50 -14.11 60.30
C LEU A 15 8.38 -15.17 60.47
N PHE A 16 8.13 -15.99 59.48
CA PHE A 16 7.47 -17.29 59.63
C PHE A 16 8.51 -18.36 59.53
N VAL A 17 8.82 -19.00 60.68
CA VAL A 17 9.58 -20.24 60.75
C VAL A 17 8.61 -21.38 60.50
N PHE A 18 8.65 -22.00 59.33
CA PHE A 18 8.11 -23.35 59.11
C PHE A 18 9.28 -24.33 58.98
N SER A 19 9.47 -25.07 60.05
CA SER A 19 10.29 -26.27 60.04
C SER A 19 9.50 -27.39 59.34
N SER A 20 9.89 -27.73 58.10
CA SER A 20 9.42 -28.95 57.45
C SER A 20 10.65 -29.73 56.99
N CYS A 21 10.82 -30.91 57.57
CA CYS A 21 11.81 -31.89 57.13
C CYS A 21 11.51 -32.28 55.69
N CYS A 22 12.35 -31.85 54.76
CA CYS A 22 12.32 -32.32 53.39
C CYS A 22 13.47 -33.33 53.18
N ASP A 23 13.14 -34.52 52.77
CA ASP A 23 14.06 -35.57 52.47
C ASP A 23 15.00 -35.11 51.33
N LYS A 24 16.32 -35.25 51.53
CA LYS A 24 17.35 -34.72 50.63
C LYS A 24 17.26 -35.25 49.20
N ASN A 25 16.58 -36.37 48.97
CA ASN A 25 16.42 -36.99 47.64
C ASN A 25 15.26 -36.33 46.82
N SER A 26 14.23 -35.75 47.44
CA SER A 26 13.13 -35.12 46.73
C SER A 26 13.52 -33.71 46.20
N CYS A 27 14.31 -32.95 46.94
CA CYS A 27 14.82 -31.65 46.55
C CYS A 27 15.83 -31.68 45.37
N GLN A 28 16.56 -32.81 45.23
CA GLN A 28 17.47 -32.94 44.07
C GLN A 28 16.73 -33.28 42.78
N ASN A 29 15.63 -34.01 42.85
CA ASN A 29 14.82 -34.34 41.68
C ASN A 29 13.99 -33.14 41.19
N GLU A 30 13.44 -32.31 42.06
CA GLU A 30 12.75 -31.07 41.65
C GLU A 30 13.70 -30.04 40.99
N LYS A 31 14.92 -29.86 41.54
CA LYS A 31 15.93 -29.01 40.94
C LYS A 31 16.45 -29.53 39.59
N LYS A 32 16.49 -30.85 39.42
CA LYS A 32 16.88 -31.47 38.14
C LYS A 32 15.78 -31.38 37.09
N SER A 33 14.52 -31.58 37.50
CA SER A 33 13.34 -31.42 36.64
C SER A 33 13.17 -29.94 36.18
N SER A 34 13.28 -28.96 37.08
CA SER A 34 13.17 -27.58 36.76
C SER A 34 14.31 -27.06 35.82
N LYS A 35 15.54 -27.57 36.03
CA LYS A 35 16.65 -27.26 35.11
C LYS A 35 16.49 -27.89 33.73
N LEU A 36 16.00 -29.13 33.65
CA LEU A 36 15.69 -29.78 32.38
C LEU A 36 14.57 -29.07 31.62
N THR A 37 13.53 -28.61 32.30
CA THR A 37 12.43 -27.83 31.70
C THR A 37 12.90 -26.46 31.22
N GLN A 38 13.73 -25.72 31.98
CA GLN A 38 14.32 -24.46 31.57
C GLN A 38 15.28 -24.64 30.36
N GLN A 39 16.11 -25.67 30.37
CA GLN A 39 17.03 -25.95 29.26
C GLN A 39 16.25 -26.30 27.98
N SER A 40 15.20 -27.11 28.08
CA SER A 40 14.37 -27.44 26.91
C SER A 40 13.59 -26.23 26.35
N ILE A 41 13.18 -25.28 27.19
CA ILE A 41 12.56 -24.02 26.75
C ILE A 41 13.58 -23.14 26.05
N ILE A 42 14.80 -23.02 26.60
CA ILE A 42 15.87 -22.25 25.98
C ILE A 42 16.29 -22.87 24.64
N ASP A 43 16.43 -24.21 24.59
CA ASP A 43 16.80 -24.91 23.36
C ASP A 43 15.69 -24.82 22.30
N ALA A 44 14.41 -24.86 22.69
CA ALA A 44 13.28 -24.65 21.78
C ALA A 44 13.21 -23.22 21.26
N ALA A 45 13.40 -22.22 22.10
CA ALA A 45 13.44 -20.82 21.71
C ALA A 45 14.64 -20.52 20.78
N SER A 46 15.81 -21.11 21.06
CA SER A 46 16.99 -20.94 20.19
C SER A 46 16.84 -21.63 18.83
N SER A 47 16.16 -22.77 18.78
CA SER A 47 15.88 -23.49 17.52
C SER A 47 14.87 -22.74 16.64
N ASP A 48 13.87 -22.09 17.24
CA ASP A 48 12.87 -21.30 16.53
C ASP A 48 13.50 -20.03 15.94
N THR A 49 14.34 -19.35 16.71
CA THR A 49 15.09 -18.17 16.26
C THR A 49 16.03 -18.49 15.09
N SER A 50 16.73 -19.62 15.12
CA SER A 50 17.59 -20.06 14.03
C SER A 50 16.80 -20.38 12.76
N ALA A 51 15.62 -21.01 12.90
CA ALA A 51 14.77 -21.36 11.76
C ALA A 51 14.22 -20.11 11.03
N VAL A 52 13.72 -19.13 11.76
CA VAL A 52 13.23 -17.85 11.17
C VAL A 52 14.36 -17.09 10.48
N ARG A 53 15.55 -17.01 11.08
CA ARG A 53 16.71 -16.34 10.47
C ARG A 53 17.09 -16.93 9.10
N GLN A 54 16.95 -18.24 8.91
CA GLN A 54 17.19 -18.92 7.63
C GLN A 54 16.15 -18.60 6.56
N SER A 55 15.08 -17.91 6.90
CA SER A 55 14.02 -17.50 5.97
C SER A 55 14.10 -16.03 5.61
N LEU A 56 15.00 -15.27 6.23
CA LEU A 56 15.18 -13.85 6.00
C LEU A 56 16.20 -13.62 4.89
N VAL A 57 15.82 -12.79 3.92
CA VAL A 57 16.65 -12.40 2.80
C VAL A 57 16.80 -10.88 2.82
N ARG A 58 18.02 -10.38 2.75
CA ARG A 58 18.26 -8.95 2.57
C ARG A 58 17.98 -8.57 1.15
N ILE A 59 17.40 -7.38 0.97
CA ILE A 59 17.07 -6.82 -0.33
C ILE A 59 17.77 -5.48 -0.45
N ASN A 60 18.58 -5.32 -1.49
CA ASN A 60 19.24 -4.06 -1.83
C ASN A 60 18.67 -3.59 -3.17
N SER A 61 17.99 -2.45 -3.18
CA SER A 61 17.45 -1.84 -4.41
C SER A 61 18.18 -0.55 -4.75
N THR A 62 18.49 -0.37 -6.02
CA THR A 62 18.94 0.90 -6.58
C THR A 62 17.80 1.54 -7.35
N ILE A 63 17.38 2.72 -6.93
CA ILE A 63 16.17 3.40 -7.39
C ILE A 63 16.53 4.67 -8.14
N GLN A 64 15.84 4.93 -9.26
CA GLN A 64 15.93 6.16 -10.04
C GLN A 64 14.54 6.59 -10.50
N ILE A 65 14.06 7.70 -9.95
CA ILE A 65 12.73 8.24 -10.26
C ILE A 65 12.82 9.17 -11.46
N TRP A 66 11.87 9.08 -12.39
CA TRP A 66 11.77 9.99 -13.53
C TRP A 66 11.49 11.43 -13.09
N SER A 67 12.12 12.38 -13.76
CA SER A 67 11.90 13.80 -13.52
C SER A 67 10.56 14.26 -14.10
N ALA A 68 9.73 14.89 -13.30
CA ALA A 68 8.45 15.42 -13.75
C ALA A 68 8.61 16.62 -14.71
N SER A 69 9.67 17.42 -14.55
CA SER A 69 9.94 18.61 -15.38
C SER A 69 10.77 18.31 -16.63
N GLN A 70 11.58 17.26 -16.59
CA GLN A 70 12.41 16.80 -17.68
C GLN A 70 12.13 15.31 -17.91
N PRO A 71 11.04 14.95 -18.59
CA PRO A 71 10.53 13.58 -18.63
C PRO A 71 11.47 12.56 -19.29
N TRP A 72 12.54 13.01 -19.91
CA TRP A 72 13.63 12.17 -20.46
C TRP A 72 14.77 11.90 -19.49
N ASP A 73 14.73 12.47 -18.28
CA ASP A 73 15.81 12.37 -17.30
C ASP A 73 15.36 11.64 -16.03
N LYS A 74 16.32 11.06 -15.32
CA LYS A 74 16.12 10.36 -14.04
C LYS A 74 16.92 11.02 -12.93
N SER A 75 16.42 10.87 -11.70
CA SER A 75 17.17 11.27 -10.50
C SER A 75 18.49 10.51 -10.37
N ALA A 76 19.44 11.06 -9.61
CA ALA A 76 20.62 10.30 -9.20
C ALA A 76 20.21 9.00 -8.48
N PRO A 77 20.94 7.89 -8.67
CA PRO A 77 20.66 6.62 -8.03
C PRO A 77 20.62 6.73 -6.51
N LYS A 78 19.61 6.15 -5.89
CA LYS A 78 19.50 6.03 -4.43
C LYS A 78 19.40 4.57 -4.05
N LYS A 79 19.99 4.21 -2.92
CA LYS A 79 19.92 2.85 -2.38
C LYS A 79 18.86 2.76 -1.29
N ARG A 80 18.08 1.68 -1.33
CA ARG A 80 17.18 1.24 -0.24
C ARG A 80 17.62 -0.16 0.20
N ARG A 81 17.46 -0.42 1.50
CA ARG A 81 17.76 -1.73 2.09
C ARG A 81 16.59 -2.17 2.95
N ALA A 82 16.20 -3.43 2.80
CA ALA A 82 15.10 -4.04 3.52
C ALA A 82 15.36 -5.52 3.81
N LEU A 83 14.45 -6.14 4.53
CA LEU A 83 14.36 -7.59 4.68
C LEU A 83 13.09 -8.09 4.02
N GLY A 84 13.23 -9.17 3.26
CA GLY A 84 12.11 -9.93 2.73
C GLY A 84 11.99 -11.29 3.41
N ALA A 85 10.84 -11.91 3.25
CA ALA A 85 10.56 -13.26 3.68
C ALA A 85 10.66 -14.23 2.50
N LEU A 86 11.51 -15.26 2.62
CA LEU A 86 11.56 -16.33 1.64
C LEU A 86 10.27 -17.18 1.75
N LEU A 87 9.61 -17.37 0.63
CA LEU A 87 8.44 -18.24 0.47
C LEU A 87 8.78 -19.46 -0.39
N GLU A 88 7.85 -20.41 -0.47
CA GLU A 88 7.96 -21.58 -1.35
C GLU A 88 8.21 -21.16 -2.82
N GLY A 89 8.97 -21.97 -3.56
CA GLY A 89 9.32 -21.71 -4.95
C GLY A 89 10.44 -20.69 -5.15
N ASN A 90 11.29 -20.48 -4.13
CA ASN A 90 12.43 -19.55 -4.17
C ASN A 90 12.01 -18.09 -4.45
N ARG A 91 10.85 -17.71 -3.97
CA ARG A 91 10.29 -16.35 -4.10
C ARG A 91 10.48 -15.58 -2.79
N VAL A 92 10.83 -14.31 -2.91
CA VAL A 92 11.04 -13.43 -1.75
C VAL A 92 9.95 -12.37 -1.74
N LEU A 93 9.14 -12.38 -0.69
CA LEU A 93 8.09 -11.40 -0.45
C LEU A 93 8.67 -10.15 0.21
N THR A 94 8.32 -8.98 -0.31
CA THR A 94 8.67 -7.67 0.24
C THR A 94 7.56 -6.66 -0.05
N THR A 95 7.76 -5.38 0.29
CA THR A 95 6.83 -4.31 -0.07
C THR A 95 7.07 -3.79 -1.48
N ALA A 96 6.00 -3.33 -2.15
CA ALA A 96 6.09 -2.66 -3.45
C ALA A 96 6.97 -1.41 -3.39
N GLU A 97 6.92 -0.68 -2.30
CA GLU A 97 7.76 0.50 -2.09
C GLU A 97 9.26 0.17 -2.18
N MET A 98 9.66 -1.05 -1.80
CA MET A 98 11.05 -1.50 -1.92
C MET A 98 11.48 -1.74 -3.36
N ALA A 99 10.56 -2.14 -4.23
CA ALA A 99 10.80 -2.50 -5.62
C ALA A 99 10.47 -1.37 -6.61
N ALA A 100 9.61 -0.42 -6.22
CA ALA A 100 9.15 0.69 -7.06
C ALA A 100 10.32 1.54 -7.57
N ASP A 101 10.34 1.82 -8.88
CA ASP A 101 11.36 2.57 -9.61
C ASP A 101 12.78 1.99 -9.46
N ALA A 102 12.89 0.71 -9.12
CA ALA A 102 14.16 0.03 -9.00
C ALA A 102 14.77 -0.23 -10.39
N THR A 103 15.98 0.24 -10.60
CA THR A 103 16.79 -0.06 -11.81
C THR A 103 17.64 -1.29 -11.61
N TYR A 104 17.85 -1.72 -10.37
CA TYR A 104 18.59 -2.91 -10.01
C TYR A 104 18.18 -3.40 -8.62
N ILE A 105 17.98 -4.70 -8.47
CA ILE A 105 17.66 -5.36 -7.20
C ILE A 105 18.60 -6.53 -6.98
N GLU A 106 19.13 -6.66 -5.77
CA GLU A 106 19.94 -7.78 -5.30
C GLU A 106 19.29 -8.43 -4.08
N LEU A 107 19.34 -9.74 -4.04
CA LEU A 107 19.07 -10.54 -2.85
C LEU A 107 20.39 -10.93 -2.22
N GLU A 108 20.46 -10.83 -0.90
CA GLU A 108 21.63 -11.16 -0.12
C GLU A 108 21.21 -12.03 1.06
N ASN A 109 21.93 -13.13 1.33
CA ASN A 109 21.61 -13.99 2.47
C ASN A 109 21.94 -13.30 3.81
N ALA A 110 21.38 -13.80 4.90
CA ALA A 110 21.52 -13.18 6.21
C ALA A 110 22.98 -13.00 6.68
N ASP A 111 23.91 -13.86 6.18
CA ASP A 111 25.32 -13.85 6.56
C ASP A 111 26.22 -13.01 5.64
N ASN A 112 25.65 -12.30 4.66
CA ASN A 112 26.37 -11.49 3.65
C ASN A 112 27.40 -12.26 2.83
N THR A 113 27.24 -13.57 2.72
CA THR A 113 28.21 -14.43 2.02
C THR A 113 27.84 -14.72 0.56
N ARG A 114 26.57 -14.54 0.22
CA ARG A 114 26.03 -14.83 -1.12
C ARG A 114 25.10 -13.71 -1.55
N ILE A 115 25.28 -13.24 -2.77
CA ILE A 115 24.49 -12.20 -3.41
C ILE A 115 24.05 -12.70 -4.77
N ILE A 116 22.80 -12.44 -5.15
CA ILE A 116 22.26 -12.79 -6.46
C ILE A 116 21.38 -11.65 -6.99
N PRO A 117 21.45 -11.30 -8.29
CA PRO A 117 20.49 -10.38 -8.90
C PRO A 117 19.07 -10.91 -8.84
N ALA A 118 18.10 -10.01 -8.73
CA ALA A 118 16.69 -10.37 -8.67
C ALA A 118 15.85 -9.48 -9.58
N LYS A 119 14.70 -10.01 -9.96
CA LYS A 119 13.64 -9.31 -10.70
C LYS A 119 12.32 -9.38 -9.98
N VAL A 120 11.44 -8.44 -10.30
CA VAL A 120 10.06 -8.42 -9.82
C VAL A 120 9.24 -9.42 -10.64
N VAL A 121 8.55 -10.33 -9.97
CA VAL A 121 7.62 -11.30 -10.58
C VAL A 121 6.20 -10.76 -10.57
N ALA A 122 5.82 -10.17 -9.46
CA ALA A 122 4.53 -9.51 -9.29
C ALA A 122 4.68 -8.33 -8.32
N ILE A 123 3.91 -7.28 -8.58
CA ILE A 123 3.90 -6.08 -7.75
C ILE A 123 2.49 -5.49 -7.68
N ASP A 124 2.07 -5.11 -6.49
CA ASP A 124 0.86 -4.35 -6.24
C ASP A 124 1.18 -3.11 -5.43
N TYR A 125 1.10 -1.96 -6.07
CA TYR A 125 1.37 -0.67 -5.41
C TYR A 125 0.25 -0.26 -4.45
N GLU A 126 -1.00 -0.72 -4.70
CA GLU A 126 -2.15 -0.41 -3.86
C GLU A 126 -2.06 -1.13 -2.51
N ALA A 127 -1.75 -2.44 -2.54
CA ALA A 127 -1.57 -3.27 -1.36
C ALA A 127 -0.15 -3.18 -0.75
N ASN A 128 0.77 -2.48 -1.42
CA ASN A 128 2.17 -2.35 -1.05
C ASN A 128 2.89 -3.71 -0.93
N LEU A 129 2.71 -4.59 -1.90
CA LEU A 129 3.33 -5.92 -1.93
C LEU A 129 4.10 -6.15 -3.22
N ALA A 130 5.24 -6.82 -3.12
CA ALA A 130 6.04 -7.26 -4.25
C ALA A 130 6.61 -8.65 -4.00
N LEU A 131 6.68 -9.44 -5.07
CA LEU A 131 7.28 -10.76 -5.10
C LEU A 131 8.50 -10.72 -6.02
N LEU A 132 9.64 -11.13 -5.48
CA LEU A 132 10.92 -11.16 -6.18
C LEU A 132 11.36 -12.60 -6.41
N GLU A 133 12.07 -12.85 -7.52
CA GLU A 133 12.79 -14.08 -7.76
C GLU A 133 14.20 -13.79 -8.31
N PRO A 134 15.16 -14.71 -8.24
CA PRO A 134 16.44 -14.54 -8.90
C PRO A 134 16.27 -14.29 -10.40
N ASP A 135 17.03 -13.33 -10.92
CA ASP A 135 17.03 -13.06 -12.36
C ASP A 135 18.07 -13.90 -13.09
N ASN A 136 19.27 -13.97 -12.54
CA ASN A 136 20.40 -14.73 -13.07
C ASN A 136 21.29 -15.23 -11.92
N GLY A 137 22.18 -16.16 -12.19
CA GLY A 137 23.18 -16.65 -11.23
C GLY A 137 22.89 -18.05 -10.71
N ASP A 138 23.71 -18.47 -9.73
CA ASP A 138 23.61 -19.80 -9.12
C ASP A 138 22.53 -19.83 -8.02
N THR A 139 21.30 -20.03 -8.46
CA THR A 139 20.10 -20.06 -7.59
C THR A 139 20.18 -21.19 -6.56
N ASP A 140 20.64 -22.35 -6.95
CA ASP A 140 20.73 -23.52 -6.03
C ASP A 140 21.72 -23.25 -4.90
N SER A 141 22.87 -22.66 -5.20
CA SER A 141 23.85 -22.27 -4.21
C SER A 141 23.32 -21.15 -3.29
N PHE A 142 22.58 -20.19 -3.84
CA PHE A 142 22.03 -19.09 -3.05
C PHE A 142 21.03 -19.59 -1.99
N PHE A 143 20.09 -20.45 -2.37
CA PHE A 143 19.02 -20.93 -1.48
C PHE A 143 19.39 -22.17 -0.65
N LYS A 144 20.58 -22.77 -0.84
CA LYS A 144 20.98 -24.06 -0.24
C LYS A 144 20.68 -24.21 1.24
N ASP A 145 20.92 -23.15 2.04
CA ASP A 145 20.77 -23.17 3.48
C ASP A 145 19.59 -22.34 3.97
N LEU A 146 18.77 -21.82 3.04
CA LEU A 146 17.58 -21.04 3.34
C LEU A 146 16.35 -21.96 3.43
N LYS A 147 15.37 -21.55 4.24
CA LYS A 147 14.12 -22.30 4.45
C LYS A 147 12.92 -21.38 4.24
N PRO A 148 11.94 -21.77 3.43
CA PRO A 148 10.73 -20.96 3.24
C PRO A 148 9.93 -20.81 4.53
N LEU A 149 9.43 -19.59 4.78
CA LEU A 149 8.42 -19.32 5.79
C LEU A 149 7.04 -19.73 5.28
N ARG A 150 6.27 -20.36 6.16
CA ARG A 150 4.84 -20.58 5.91
C ARG A 150 4.07 -19.32 6.31
N LEU A 151 3.01 -19.02 5.57
CA LEU A 151 2.09 -17.95 5.93
C LEU A 151 1.34 -18.32 7.23
N GLY A 152 1.20 -17.34 8.10
CA GLY A 152 0.42 -17.44 9.33
C GLY A 152 -1.07 -17.24 9.07
N SER A 153 -1.87 -17.53 10.08
CA SER A 153 -3.28 -17.17 10.14
C SER A 153 -3.46 -15.78 10.74
N SER A 154 -4.65 -15.24 10.58
CA SER A 154 -5.10 -14.00 11.19
C SER A 154 -4.76 -13.91 12.68
N ALA A 155 -4.46 -12.70 13.11
CA ALA A 155 -4.20 -12.39 14.51
C ALA A 155 -5.36 -11.59 15.13
N LYS A 156 -5.34 -11.46 16.46
CA LYS A 156 -6.34 -10.73 17.23
C LYS A 156 -5.67 -9.64 18.08
N ILE A 157 -6.45 -8.67 18.49
CA ILE A 157 -6.01 -7.68 19.49
C ILE A 157 -5.53 -8.41 20.75
N GLY A 158 -4.36 -8.02 21.24
CA GLY A 158 -3.67 -8.65 22.36
C GLY A 158 -2.70 -9.76 22.00
N ASP A 159 -2.67 -10.24 20.74
CA ASP A 159 -1.69 -11.22 20.30
C ASP A 159 -0.28 -10.61 20.26
N ARG A 160 0.72 -11.38 20.68
CA ARG A 160 2.14 -11.04 20.57
C ARG A 160 2.67 -11.40 19.20
N VAL A 161 3.55 -10.55 18.70
CA VAL A 161 4.23 -10.72 17.40
C VAL A 161 5.68 -10.29 17.53
N ASP A 162 6.55 -10.88 16.72
CA ASP A 162 7.97 -10.61 16.67
C ASP A 162 8.31 -9.87 15.38
N VAL A 163 8.83 -8.65 15.50
CA VAL A 163 9.35 -7.88 14.36
C VAL A 163 10.82 -8.20 14.20
N TRP A 164 11.17 -8.76 13.03
CA TRP A 164 12.50 -9.29 12.78
C TRP A 164 13.35 -8.33 11.95
N GLN A 165 14.47 -7.91 12.51
CA GLN A 165 15.52 -7.12 11.86
C GLN A 165 16.83 -7.90 11.87
N LEU A 166 17.79 -7.51 11.04
CA LEU A 166 19.15 -8.03 11.06
C LEU A 166 20.15 -6.88 11.20
N GLU A 167 21.13 -7.06 12.06
CA GLU A 167 22.34 -6.22 12.07
C GLU A 167 23.17 -6.44 10.81
N ASP A 168 24.12 -5.56 10.53
CA ASP A 168 24.99 -5.68 9.36
C ASP A 168 25.84 -6.97 9.40
N ASN A 169 26.16 -7.48 10.59
CA ASN A 169 26.85 -8.75 10.81
C ASN A 169 25.96 -10.00 10.68
N GLY A 170 24.67 -9.84 10.37
CA GLY A 170 23.69 -10.91 10.22
C GLY A 170 23.07 -11.41 11.54
N MET A 171 23.38 -10.79 12.67
CA MET A 171 22.73 -11.13 13.94
C MET A 171 21.28 -10.61 13.95
N PRO A 172 20.33 -11.41 14.45
CA PRO A 172 18.93 -10.99 14.52
C PRO A 172 18.72 -9.96 15.64
N ILE A 173 17.91 -8.93 15.33
CA ILE A 173 17.28 -8.04 16.30
C ILE A 173 15.78 -8.36 16.27
N VAL A 174 15.25 -8.87 17.37
CA VAL A 174 13.84 -9.24 17.47
C VAL A 174 13.16 -8.29 18.45
N THR A 175 12.16 -7.58 17.96
CA THR A 175 11.33 -6.69 18.77
C THR A 175 10.00 -7.36 19.06
N ASP A 176 9.72 -7.63 20.34
CA ASP A 176 8.40 -8.08 20.81
C ASP A 176 7.40 -6.91 20.71
N ALA A 177 6.27 -7.15 20.07
CA ALA A 177 5.20 -6.19 19.91
C ALA A 177 3.84 -6.84 20.17
N VAL A 178 2.84 -6.02 20.51
CA VAL A 178 1.48 -6.49 20.81
C VAL A 178 0.48 -5.78 19.89
N ILE A 179 -0.37 -6.53 19.21
CA ILE A 179 -1.43 -5.98 18.36
C ILE A 179 -2.42 -5.23 19.25
N GLN A 180 -2.61 -3.95 18.97
CA GLN A 180 -3.52 -3.06 19.71
C GLN A 180 -4.82 -2.79 18.97
N SER A 181 -4.73 -2.65 17.65
CA SER A 181 -5.90 -2.40 16.79
C SER A 181 -5.77 -3.09 15.45
N VAL A 182 -6.90 -3.21 14.78
CA VAL A 182 -7.02 -3.68 13.40
C VAL A 182 -7.90 -2.68 12.66
N ASP A 183 -7.40 -2.10 11.59
CA ASP A 183 -8.13 -1.09 10.83
C ASP A 183 -7.87 -1.24 9.33
N ILE A 184 -8.57 -0.45 8.55
CA ILE A 184 -8.45 -0.37 7.11
C ILE A 184 -7.75 0.94 6.77
N VAL A 185 -6.47 0.85 6.47
CA VAL A 185 -5.63 2.03 6.23
C VAL A 185 -4.99 2.01 4.85
N SER A 186 -4.58 3.18 4.38
CA SER A 186 -3.80 3.34 3.15
C SER A 186 -2.32 3.41 3.50
N SER A 187 -1.50 2.63 2.80
CA SER A 187 -0.05 2.64 3.03
C SER A 187 0.70 3.41 1.94
N PHE A 188 1.26 2.74 0.96
CA PHE A 188 2.16 3.32 -0.04
C PHE A 188 1.41 4.14 -1.10
N ALA A 189 0.42 3.56 -1.75
CA ALA A 189 -0.41 4.27 -2.74
C ALA A 189 -1.63 4.91 -2.06
N ASN A 190 -1.70 6.23 -2.05
CA ASN A 190 -2.77 6.97 -1.42
C ASN A 190 -4.15 6.68 -2.00
N GLY A 191 -5.16 6.53 -1.14
CA GLY A 191 -6.56 6.31 -1.51
C GLY A 191 -6.92 4.85 -1.78
N HIS A 192 -6.00 3.92 -1.47
CA HIS A 192 -6.25 2.48 -1.49
C HIS A 192 -6.12 1.93 -0.07
N PHE A 193 -7.17 1.32 0.43
CA PHE A 193 -7.32 0.97 1.84
C PHE A 193 -7.37 -0.54 2.00
N PHE A 194 -6.48 -1.08 2.86
CA PHE A 194 -6.34 -2.51 3.11
C PHE A 194 -6.28 -2.80 4.60
N LEU A 195 -6.59 -4.04 4.96
CA LEU A 195 -6.52 -4.53 6.34
C LEU A 195 -5.09 -4.45 6.86
N THR A 196 -4.93 -3.75 7.96
CA THR A 196 -3.64 -3.49 8.61
C THR A 196 -3.77 -3.76 10.11
N TYR A 197 -2.77 -4.42 10.69
CA TYR A 197 -2.65 -4.54 12.13
C TYR A 197 -1.75 -3.44 12.64
N GLU A 198 -2.19 -2.73 13.66
CA GLU A 198 -1.36 -1.80 14.41
C GLU A 198 -0.85 -2.50 15.67
N ALA A 199 0.46 -2.63 15.81
CA ALA A 199 1.10 -3.22 16.97
C ALA A 199 1.92 -2.17 17.73
N LYS A 200 1.98 -2.31 19.05
CA LYS A 200 2.81 -1.49 19.93
C LYS A 200 4.13 -2.19 20.19
N GLY A 201 5.24 -1.55 19.84
CA GLY A 201 6.58 -2.08 20.05
C GLY A 201 7.64 -1.03 19.77
N SER A 202 8.77 -1.10 20.48
CA SER A 202 9.88 -0.16 20.30
C SER A 202 10.97 -0.77 19.42
N MET A 203 10.94 -0.45 18.14
CA MET A 203 11.94 -0.92 17.18
C MET A 203 13.25 -0.14 17.31
N GLN A 204 14.35 -0.85 17.12
CA GLN A 204 15.67 -0.22 17.00
C GLN A 204 15.87 0.30 15.58
N SER A 205 16.65 1.40 15.45
CA SER A 205 17.07 1.87 14.12
C SER A 205 18.15 0.93 13.59
N ALA A 206 17.87 0.27 12.48
CA ALA A 206 18.83 -0.57 11.77
C ALA A 206 18.86 -0.18 10.29
N SER A 207 20.01 -0.39 9.63
CA SER A 207 20.23 0.01 8.24
C SER A 207 19.30 -0.69 7.23
N ASN A 208 18.70 -1.82 7.62
CA ASN A 208 17.87 -2.69 6.79
C ASN A 208 16.38 -2.65 7.19
N SER A 209 15.92 -1.60 7.86
CA SER A 209 14.58 -1.56 8.49
C SER A 209 13.52 -0.86 7.64
N PHE A 210 13.76 -0.67 6.34
CA PHE A 210 12.78 -0.01 5.46
C PHE A 210 11.46 -0.80 5.39
N THR A 211 11.53 -2.12 5.24
CA THR A 211 10.47 -3.07 5.53
C THR A 211 11.07 -4.33 6.14
N VAL A 212 10.33 -5.00 7.00
CA VAL A 212 10.80 -6.21 7.70
C VAL A 212 9.65 -7.19 7.91
N PRO A 213 9.94 -8.51 7.93
CA PRO A 213 8.94 -9.53 8.25
C PRO A 213 8.51 -9.46 9.72
N VAL A 214 7.21 -9.68 9.93
CA VAL A 214 6.59 -9.84 11.24
C VAL A 214 6.15 -11.28 11.41
N ILE A 215 6.62 -11.89 12.46
CA ILE A 215 6.48 -13.33 12.72
C ILE A 215 5.56 -13.58 13.92
N ARG A 216 4.74 -14.61 13.82
CA ARG A 216 3.94 -15.12 14.93
C ARG A 216 3.96 -16.64 14.91
N ASN A 217 4.38 -17.24 16.03
CA ASN A 217 4.48 -18.70 16.17
C ASN A 217 5.31 -19.36 15.04
N GLY A 218 6.47 -18.77 14.70
CA GLY A 218 7.36 -19.26 13.64
C GLY A 218 6.83 -19.17 12.21
N LYS A 219 5.74 -18.42 11.98
CA LYS A 219 5.12 -18.19 10.66
C LYS A 219 5.08 -16.72 10.31
N LEU A 220 5.10 -16.40 9.03
CA LEU A 220 4.95 -15.04 8.54
C LEU A 220 3.54 -14.54 8.81
N LEU A 221 3.38 -13.59 9.72
CA LEU A 221 2.13 -12.89 9.95
C LEU A 221 1.91 -11.79 8.92
N GLY A 222 2.95 -11.00 8.64
CA GLY A 222 2.84 -9.86 7.76
C GLY A 222 4.18 -9.20 7.45
N LEU A 223 4.12 -8.07 6.78
CA LEU A 223 5.25 -7.18 6.54
C LEU A 223 5.00 -5.84 7.21
N LEU A 224 6.04 -5.28 7.80
CA LEU A 224 6.01 -3.89 8.26
C LEU A 224 5.79 -2.96 7.06
N SER A 225 4.77 -2.11 7.12
CA SER A 225 4.49 -1.06 6.13
C SER A 225 4.89 0.33 6.61
N SER A 226 4.78 0.61 7.92
CA SER A 226 5.25 1.86 8.51
C SER A 226 5.61 1.69 9.99
N TYR A 227 6.44 2.60 10.51
CA TYR A 227 6.78 2.68 11.92
C TYR A 227 6.77 4.12 12.40
N ASP A 228 5.89 4.45 13.35
CA ASP A 228 5.93 5.70 14.07
C ASP A 228 6.79 5.55 15.33
N SER A 229 8.00 6.09 15.28
CA SER A 229 8.97 6.02 16.39
C SER A 229 8.55 6.84 17.62
N LYS A 230 7.73 7.89 17.44
CA LYS A 230 7.25 8.74 18.52
C LYS A 230 6.19 8.01 19.35
N ASP A 231 5.23 7.42 18.67
CA ASP A 231 4.15 6.70 19.34
C ASP A 231 4.42 5.20 19.43
N GLN A 232 5.55 4.71 18.90
CA GLN A 232 5.97 3.30 18.86
C GLN A 232 4.91 2.39 18.25
N ILE A 233 4.28 2.84 17.18
CA ILE A 233 3.26 2.12 16.43
C ILE A 233 3.89 1.50 15.19
N ILE A 234 3.61 0.22 15.02
CA ILE A 234 4.07 -0.62 13.91
C ILE A 234 2.85 -1.00 13.09
N ASP A 235 2.78 -0.52 11.85
CA ASP A 235 1.75 -0.93 10.91
C ASP A 235 2.20 -2.17 10.14
N ILE A 236 1.35 -3.17 10.10
CA ILE A 236 1.64 -4.49 9.53
C ILE A 236 0.59 -4.82 8.47
N ILE A 237 1.02 -5.07 7.23
CA ILE A 237 0.15 -5.59 6.18
C ILE A 237 -0.36 -6.96 6.63
N ALA A 238 -1.68 -7.13 6.71
CA ALA A 238 -2.30 -8.32 7.25
C ALA A 238 -2.06 -9.57 6.38
N PRO A 239 -2.00 -10.77 6.99
CA PRO A 239 -1.74 -12.01 6.26
C PRO A 239 -2.81 -12.33 5.22
N GLU A 240 -4.07 -11.89 5.40
CA GLU A 240 -5.16 -12.06 4.44
C GLU A 240 -4.85 -11.35 3.12
N ILE A 241 -4.28 -10.14 3.18
CA ILE A 241 -3.91 -9.37 2.00
C ILE A 241 -2.72 -10.03 1.29
N ILE A 242 -1.73 -10.51 2.06
CA ILE A 242 -0.59 -11.26 1.51
C ILE A 242 -1.06 -12.56 0.85
N GLN A 243 -1.98 -13.31 1.49
CA GLN A 243 -2.53 -14.55 0.95
C GLN A 243 -3.29 -14.30 -0.36
N ALA A 244 -4.12 -13.25 -0.42
CA ALA A 244 -4.84 -12.87 -1.63
C ALA A 244 -3.87 -12.50 -2.77
N PHE A 245 -2.84 -11.69 -2.48
CA PHE A 245 -1.80 -11.33 -3.44
C PHE A 245 -1.06 -12.56 -3.99
N ILE A 246 -0.59 -13.48 -3.11
CA ILE A 246 0.13 -14.69 -3.53
C ILE A 246 -0.78 -15.63 -4.33
N ALA A 247 -2.05 -15.77 -3.93
CA ALA A 247 -3.00 -16.61 -4.65
C ALA A 247 -3.28 -16.11 -6.06
N ASP A 248 -3.33 -14.78 -6.26
CA ASP A 248 -3.52 -14.15 -7.56
C ASP A 248 -2.29 -14.28 -8.49
N THR A 249 -1.09 -14.48 -7.90
CA THR A 249 0.14 -14.69 -8.70
C THR A 249 0.38 -16.14 -9.11
N SER A 250 -0.50 -17.08 -8.73
CA SER A 250 -0.24 -18.52 -8.86
C SER A 250 -0.32 -19.05 -10.27
N ASP A 251 -1.08 -18.41 -11.16
CA ASP A 251 -1.25 -18.74 -12.57
C ASP A 251 -0.31 -17.97 -13.51
N GLY A 252 0.47 -17.04 -12.99
CA GLY A 252 1.44 -16.23 -13.72
C GLY A 252 0.93 -14.88 -14.20
N ASP A 253 -0.38 -14.64 -14.12
CA ASP A 253 -1.02 -13.37 -14.48
C ASP A 253 -1.56 -12.67 -13.25
N TYR A 254 -0.83 -11.65 -12.77
CA TYR A 254 -1.29 -10.84 -11.66
C TYR A 254 -2.39 -9.86 -12.10
N VAL A 255 -3.60 -10.04 -11.60
CA VAL A 255 -4.78 -9.23 -11.96
C VAL A 255 -5.03 -8.09 -10.98
N GLY A 256 -4.71 -8.29 -9.69
CA GLY A 256 -4.82 -7.30 -8.62
C GLY A 256 -6.19 -7.24 -7.94
N PHE A 257 -6.28 -6.41 -6.90
CA PHE A 257 -7.46 -6.33 -6.06
C PHE A 257 -8.65 -5.67 -6.77
N PRO A 258 -9.87 -6.19 -6.56
CA PRO A 258 -11.07 -5.67 -7.19
C PRO A 258 -11.51 -4.34 -6.60
N SER A 259 -12.37 -3.63 -7.36
CA SER A 259 -12.97 -2.37 -6.93
C SER A 259 -14.40 -2.24 -7.48
N LEU A 260 -15.25 -1.57 -6.72
CA LEU A 260 -16.59 -1.19 -7.18
C LEU A 260 -16.54 0.06 -8.10
N GLY A 261 -15.53 0.91 -7.93
CA GLY A 261 -15.34 2.11 -8.76
C GLY A 261 -16.29 3.27 -8.41
N ILE A 262 -16.52 3.51 -7.12
CA ILE A 262 -17.38 4.58 -6.62
C ILE A 262 -16.64 5.60 -5.76
N GLY A 263 -17.14 6.83 -5.74
CA GLY A 263 -16.90 7.81 -4.69
C GLY A 263 -18.09 7.81 -3.73
N ILE A 264 -17.82 8.01 -2.45
CA ILE A 264 -18.85 7.94 -1.41
C ILE A 264 -18.77 9.10 -0.42
N SER A 265 -19.87 9.38 0.25
CA SER A 265 -19.96 10.28 1.41
C SER A 265 -20.73 9.63 2.55
N SER A 266 -20.43 10.06 3.77
CA SER A 266 -21.16 9.61 4.96
C SER A 266 -22.58 10.19 5.01
N THR A 267 -23.48 9.47 5.70
CA THR A 267 -24.87 9.90 5.92
C THR A 267 -25.10 10.28 7.40
N VAL A 268 -24.16 11.02 7.99
CA VAL A 268 -24.20 11.38 9.42
C VAL A 268 -25.09 12.59 9.68
N ASP A 269 -25.11 13.56 8.74
CA ASP A 269 -25.85 14.80 8.89
C ASP A 269 -27.37 14.56 8.87
N PRO A 270 -28.13 15.02 9.89
CA PRO A 270 -29.58 14.76 9.98
C PRO A 270 -30.37 15.37 8.83
N ASN A 271 -30.09 16.60 8.40
CA ASN A 271 -30.81 17.25 7.31
C ASN A 271 -30.55 16.54 5.98
N PHE A 272 -29.33 16.07 5.77
CA PHE A 272 -29.01 15.26 4.60
C PHE A 272 -29.75 13.92 4.59
N ARG A 273 -29.92 13.28 5.76
CA ARG A 273 -30.70 12.03 5.91
C ARG A 273 -32.18 12.24 5.59
N ASP A 274 -32.77 13.33 6.10
CA ASP A 274 -34.15 13.71 5.81
C ASP A 274 -34.35 13.94 4.30
N TRP A 275 -33.43 14.64 3.66
CA TRP A 275 -33.43 14.84 2.20
C TRP A 275 -33.34 13.52 1.43
N LEU A 276 -32.53 12.57 1.90
CA LEU A 276 -32.39 11.22 1.35
C LEU A 276 -33.58 10.30 1.66
N LYS A 277 -34.50 10.72 2.53
CA LYS A 277 -35.60 9.91 3.09
C LYS A 277 -35.08 8.66 3.81
N LEU A 278 -33.96 8.77 4.49
CA LEU A 278 -33.28 7.69 5.18
C LEU A 278 -33.75 7.63 6.63
N SER A 279 -34.46 6.57 7.00
CA SER A 279 -34.96 6.38 8.37
C SER A 279 -33.84 6.27 9.39
N ASP A 280 -34.12 6.57 10.66
CA ASP A 280 -33.12 6.68 11.72
C ASP A 280 -32.43 5.37 12.05
N ASP A 281 -33.05 4.24 11.84
CA ASP A 281 -32.54 2.89 12.04
C ASP A 281 -31.58 2.44 10.94
N LEU A 282 -31.64 3.05 9.74
CA LEU A 282 -30.74 2.72 8.63
C LEU A 282 -29.45 3.53 8.70
N GLY A 283 -28.33 2.90 8.38
CA GLY A 283 -27.09 3.53 8.02
C GLY A 283 -26.97 3.75 6.52
N GLY A 284 -25.77 3.74 6.02
CA GLY A 284 -25.47 3.70 4.59
C GLY A 284 -24.48 4.76 4.13
N LEU A 285 -24.02 4.58 2.90
CA LEU A 285 -23.08 5.46 2.20
C LEU A 285 -23.72 6.04 0.96
N TYR A 286 -23.74 7.36 0.88
CA TYR A 286 -24.22 8.08 -0.29
C TYR A 286 -23.20 8.00 -1.43
N VAL A 287 -23.62 7.59 -2.63
CA VAL A 287 -22.81 7.50 -3.83
C VAL A 287 -22.67 8.89 -4.45
N THR A 288 -21.48 9.48 -4.35
CA THR A 288 -21.18 10.81 -4.89
C THR A 288 -20.71 10.77 -6.33
N LYS A 289 -20.07 9.64 -6.72
CA LYS A 289 -19.40 9.49 -8.02
C LYS A 289 -19.38 8.03 -8.45
N ILE A 290 -19.52 7.78 -9.74
CA ILE A 290 -19.35 6.48 -10.36
C ILE A 290 -18.31 6.63 -11.47
N ARG A 291 -17.28 5.80 -11.44
CA ARG A 291 -16.26 5.79 -12.47
C ARG A 291 -16.79 5.16 -13.75
N LYS A 292 -16.40 5.71 -14.87
CA LYS A 292 -16.66 5.14 -16.20
C LYS A 292 -16.14 3.70 -16.26
N ASP A 293 -16.88 2.83 -16.93
CA ASP A 293 -16.59 1.41 -17.17
C ASP A 293 -16.36 0.55 -15.90
N SER A 294 -16.68 1.11 -14.71
CA SER A 294 -16.57 0.42 -13.43
C SER A 294 -17.63 -0.66 -13.22
N ALA A 295 -17.38 -1.54 -12.23
CA ALA A 295 -18.36 -2.53 -11.78
C ALA A 295 -19.69 -1.88 -11.35
N ALA A 296 -19.62 -0.74 -10.66
CA ALA A 296 -20.81 0.01 -10.25
C ALA A 296 -21.63 0.52 -11.43
N GLN A 297 -20.98 1.12 -12.45
CA GLN A 297 -21.68 1.60 -13.64
C GLN A 297 -22.35 0.46 -14.41
N LYS A 298 -21.61 -0.64 -14.63
CA LYS A 298 -22.14 -1.82 -15.35
C LYS A 298 -23.30 -2.47 -14.60
N ALA A 299 -23.31 -2.39 -13.27
CA ALA A 299 -24.40 -2.89 -12.43
C ALA A 299 -25.62 -1.96 -12.38
N GLY A 300 -25.55 -0.74 -12.92
CA GLY A 300 -26.64 0.22 -12.89
C GLY A 300 -26.78 0.97 -11.56
N LEU A 301 -25.70 1.05 -10.77
CA LEU A 301 -25.63 1.97 -9.63
C LEU A 301 -25.58 3.41 -10.16
N GLU A 302 -26.22 4.35 -9.46
CA GLU A 302 -26.34 5.76 -9.87
C GLU A 302 -25.80 6.69 -8.79
N LYS A 303 -25.31 7.85 -9.21
CA LYS A 303 -25.04 8.95 -8.27
C LYS A 303 -26.35 9.34 -7.57
N GLY A 304 -26.31 9.41 -6.25
CA GLY A 304 -27.52 9.67 -5.45
C GLY A 304 -28.06 8.45 -4.72
N ASP A 305 -27.63 7.24 -5.08
CA ASP A 305 -27.98 6.04 -4.34
C ASP A 305 -27.36 6.06 -2.93
N VAL A 306 -28.01 5.40 -1.99
CA VAL A 306 -27.44 5.13 -0.66
C VAL A 306 -27.26 3.63 -0.50
N ILE A 307 -26.02 3.17 -0.40
CA ILE A 307 -25.70 1.75 -0.16
C ILE A 307 -25.92 1.47 1.32
N ILE A 308 -26.98 0.71 1.64
CA ILE A 308 -27.35 0.36 3.02
C ILE A 308 -26.82 -1.00 3.45
N ASN A 309 -26.71 -1.97 2.51
CA ASN A 309 -26.07 -3.27 2.76
C ASN A 309 -25.10 -3.61 1.62
N ILE A 310 -24.07 -4.36 1.98
CA ILE A 310 -23.14 -5.03 1.06
C ILE A 310 -23.14 -6.50 1.45
N ASN A 311 -23.59 -7.37 0.54
CA ASN A 311 -23.98 -8.76 0.85
C ASN A 311 -24.97 -8.75 2.05
N ASP A 312 -24.72 -9.56 3.07
CA ASP A 312 -25.51 -9.66 4.30
C ASP A 312 -25.11 -8.62 5.38
N LYS A 313 -24.18 -7.71 5.11
CA LYS A 313 -23.62 -6.77 6.08
C LYS A 313 -24.26 -5.39 5.97
N ALA A 314 -24.91 -4.97 7.05
CA ALA A 314 -25.45 -3.61 7.16
C ALA A 314 -24.32 -2.58 7.30
N ILE A 315 -24.38 -1.51 6.52
CA ILE A 315 -23.39 -0.43 6.49
C ILE A 315 -23.89 0.73 7.36
N GLY A 316 -23.08 1.11 8.34
CA GLY A 316 -23.38 2.24 9.23
C GLY A 316 -23.25 3.60 8.55
N ARG A 317 -23.70 4.67 9.22
CA ARG A 317 -23.71 6.07 8.72
C ARG A 317 -22.34 6.60 8.29
N ARG A 318 -21.24 6.03 8.83
CA ARG A 318 -19.84 6.40 8.50
C ARG A 318 -19.13 5.35 7.63
N GLY A 319 -19.84 4.36 7.10
CA GLY A 319 -19.27 3.33 6.25
C GLY A 319 -18.66 2.14 6.99
N TYR A 320 -18.85 2.03 8.29
CA TYR A 320 -18.40 0.86 9.04
C TYR A 320 -19.48 -0.21 9.10
N TYR A 321 -19.04 -1.47 9.08
CA TYR A 321 -19.86 -2.65 9.37
C TYR A 321 -19.27 -3.42 10.56
N THR A 322 -19.97 -4.43 11.06
CA THR A 322 -19.50 -5.29 12.13
C THR A 322 -18.96 -6.58 11.55
N ASP A 323 -17.64 -6.77 11.66
CA ASP A 323 -16.96 -8.01 11.36
C ASP A 323 -16.94 -8.93 12.58
N GLN A 324 -17.03 -10.26 12.37
CA GLN A 324 -17.08 -11.24 13.47
C GLN A 324 -15.74 -11.39 14.19
N GLN A 325 -14.63 -11.20 13.48
CA GLN A 325 -13.29 -11.39 14.01
C GLN A 325 -12.68 -10.09 14.54
N TYR A 326 -12.85 -9.01 13.80
CA TYR A 326 -12.15 -7.74 14.03
C TYR A 326 -13.03 -6.64 14.62
N GLY A 327 -14.34 -6.87 14.75
CA GLY A 327 -15.27 -5.87 15.24
C GLY A 327 -15.67 -4.87 14.16
N ARG A 328 -15.43 -3.56 14.37
CA ARG A 328 -15.81 -2.54 13.38
C ARG A 328 -14.74 -2.35 12.33
N LEU A 329 -15.07 -2.65 11.07
CA LEU A 329 -14.21 -2.39 9.92
C LEU A 329 -14.90 -1.50 8.88
N TYR A 330 -14.11 -0.79 8.09
CA TYR A 330 -14.62 0.03 7.00
C TYR A 330 -15.06 -0.85 5.82
N TRP A 331 -16.13 -0.45 5.15
CA TRP A 331 -16.82 -1.23 4.10
C TRP A 331 -15.92 -1.76 2.97
N SER A 332 -14.82 -1.06 2.65
CA SER A 332 -13.92 -1.48 1.57
C SER A 332 -13.28 -2.84 1.82
N HIS A 333 -13.19 -3.29 3.08
CA HIS A 333 -12.74 -4.63 3.42
C HIS A 333 -13.65 -5.73 2.87
N LEU A 334 -14.97 -5.49 2.77
CA LEU A 334 -15.91 -6.44 2.17
C LEU A 334 -15.61 -6.74 0.70
N ILE A 335 -14.89 -5.85 0.02
CA ILE A 335 -14.47 -6.02 -1.37
C ILE A 335 -13.02 -6.51 -1.44
N ARG A 336 -12.09 -5.87 -0.72
CA ARG A 336 -10.65 -6.09 -0.85
C ARG A 336 -10.06 -7.14 0.10
N GLY A 337 -10.84 -7.60 1.08
CA GLY A 337 -10.39 -8.60 2.07
C GLY A 337 -10.50 -10.05 1.58
N SER A 338 -11.52 -10.38 0.78
CA SER A 338 -11.82 -11.78 0.44
C SER A 338 -12.31 -12.01 -0.98
N LEU A 339 -12.70 -10.95 -1.71
CA LEU A 339 -13.25 -11.08 -3.05
C LEU A 339 -12.16 -10.90 -4.12
N LYS A 340 -12.39 -11.51 -5.28
CA LYS A 340 -11.52 -11.47 -6.46
C LYS A 340 -12.22 -10.76 -7.61
N GLN A 341 -11.48 -10.45 -8.64
CA GLN A 341 -12.07 -10.04 -9.91
C GLN A 341 -12.97 -11.14 -10.46
N GLY A 342 -14.14 -10.73 -10.99
CA GLY A 342 -15.19 -11.64 -11.47
C GLY A 342 -16.18 -12.08 -10.40
N ASP A 343 -15.87 -11.91 -9.11
CA ASP A 343 -16.83 -12.21 -8.04
C ASP A 343 -18.00 -11.24 -8.08
N THR A 344 -19.17 -11.73 -7.64
CA THR A 344 -20.40 -10.95 -7.60
C THR A 344 -20.64 -10.39 -6.20
N LEU A 345 -20.96 -9.11 -6.14
CA LEU A 345 -21.29 -8.37 -4.92
C LEU A 345 -22.77 -7.99 -4.95
N GLU A 346 -23.52 -8.38 -3.94
CA GLU A 346 -24.90 -7.95 -3.76
C GLU A 346 -24.93 -6.62 -3.00
N LEU A 347 -25.60 -5.61 -3.57
CA LEU A 347 -25.80 -4.31 -2.96
C LEU A 347 -27.28 -4.09 -2.69
N THR A 348 -27.66 -3.79 -1.46
CA THR A 348 -28.97 -3.22 -1.15
C THR A 348 -28.82 -1.71 -1.08
N ILE A 349 -29.57 -1.00 -1.92
CA ILE A 349 -29.51 0.46 -2.03
C ILE A 349 -30.88 1.10 -1.73
N LEU A 350 -30.83 2.36 -1.37
CA LEU A 350 -32.00 3.24 -1.34
C LEU A 350 -31.85 4.25 -2.48
N ARG A 351 -32.81 4.26 -3.43
CA ARG A 351 -32.90 5.20 -4.56
C ARG A 351 -34.22 5.96 -4.50
N GLY A 352 -34.14 7.26 -4.25
CA GLY A 352 -35.36 8.09 -4.13
C GLY A 352 -36.32 7.73 -2.98
N GLY A 353 -35.84 7.02 -1.98
CA GLY A 353 -36.61 6.50 -0.85
C GLY A 353 -37.08 5.06 -1.04
N GLU A 354 -36.87 4.42 -2.19
CA GLU A 354 -37.23 3.03 -2.47
C GLU A 354 -35.98 2.11 -2.36
N GLN A 355 -36.16 0.99 -1.67
CA GLN A 355 -35.10 -0.03 -1.56
C GLN A 355 -35.03 -0.87 -2.84
N LYS A 356 -33.80 -1.09 -3.34
CA LYS A 356 -33.49 -1.91 -4.52
C LYS A 356 -32.31 -2.82 -4.26
N GLN A 357 -32.28 -3.95 -4.94
CA GLN A 357 -31.11 -4.85 -4.97
C GLN A 357 -30.40 -4.73 -6.31
N ILE A 358 -29.07 -4.67 -6.27
CA ILE A 358 -28.20 -4.57 -7.42
C ILE A 358 -27.10 -5.61 -7.28
N MET A 359 -26.83 -6.36 -8.35
CA MET A 359 -25.72 -7.32 -8.43
C MET A 359 -24.59 -6.70 -9.23
N ALA A 360 -23.42 -6.52 -8.61
CA ALA A 360 -22.25 -5.97 -9.26
C ALA A 360 -21.17 -7.04 -9.43
N THR A 361 -20.73 -7.30 -10.67
CA THR A 361 -19.55 -8.12 -10.93
C THR A 361 -18.31 -7.26 -10.78
N LEU A 362 -17.46 -7.61 -9.83
CA LEU A 362 -16.27 -6.84 -9.50
C LEU A 362 -15.23 -6.89 -10.61
N THR A 363 -14.64 -5.74 -10.90
CA THR A 363 -13.58 -5.60 -11.91
C THR A 363 -12.44 -4.74 -11.35
N ARG A 364 -11.26 -4.84 -11.94
CA ARG A 364 -10.24 -3.80 -11.73
C ARG A 364 -10.68 -2.55 -12.50
N PRO A 365 -10.66 -1.37 -11.90
CA PRO A 365 -10.96 -0.14 -12.63
C PRO A 365 -9.94 0.07 -13.75
N GLU A 366 -10.40 0.61 -14.88
CA GLU A 366 -9.50 1.12 -15.90
C GLU A 366 -8.66 2.28 -15.36
N GLU A 367 -7.54 2.52 -16.03
CA GLU A 367 -6.65 3.61 -15.65
C GLU A 367 -7.38 4.95 -15.78
N PRO A 368 -7.38 5.79 -14.73
CA PRO A 368 -8.13 7.06 -14.76
C PRO A 368 -7.53 8.05 -15.77
N LEU A 369 -8.34 9.03 -16.18
CA LEU A 369 -7.93 10.15 -17.06
C LEU A 369 -6.62 10.80 -16.61
N VAL A 370 -6.45 10.98 -15.30
CA VAL A 370 -5.19 11.38 -14.66
C VAL A 370 -4.68 10.20 -13.86
N ALA A 371 -3.64 9.53 -14.35
CA ALA A 371 -3.00 8.43 -13.63
C ALA A 371 -2.54 8.90 -12.25
N ARG A 372 -2.82 8.10 -11.20
CA ARG A 372 -2.54 8.51 -9.82
C ARG A 372 -1.05 8.52 -9.51
N ASP A 373 -0.45 7.37 -9.37
CA ASP A 373 0.97 7.20 -9.12
C ASP A 373 1.56 6.32 -10.22
N THR A 374 2.55 6.85 -10.92
CA THR A 374 3.23 6.15 -12.01
C THR A 374 4.58 5.64 -11.48
N TYR A 375 4.59 4.38 -11.07
CA TYR A 375 5.80 3.67 -10.68
C TYR A 375 6.31 2.83 -11.85
N ASP A 376 7.61 2.65 -11.98
CA ASP A 376 8.28 1.80 -12.97
C ASP A 376 7.97 2.15 -14.44
N GLN A 377 7.29 3.26 -14.69
CA GLN A 377 6.89 3.71 -16.00
C GLN A 377 7.58 5.01 -16.37
N ALA A 378 8.11 5.06 -17.58
CA ALA A 378 8.60 6.31 -18.16
C ALA A 378 7.42 7.28 -18.40
N PRO A 379 7.57 8.58 -18.15
CA PRO A 379 6.57 9.56 -18.52
C PRO A 379 6.29 9.52 -20.03
N VAL A 380 5.02 9.65 -20.41
CA VAL A 380 4.65 9.77 -21.83
C VAL A 380 4.77 11.23 -22.24
N TYR A 381 5.62 11.53 -23.21
CA TYR A 381 5.86 12.90 -23.65
C TYR A 381 6.20 12.99 -25.14
N LEU A 382 6.06 14.22 -25.68
CA LEU A 382 6.48 14.58 -27.02
C LEU A 382 7.25 15.91 -26.98
N ILE A 383 8.37 15.99 -27.67
CA ILE A 383 9.08 17.24 -27.94
C ILE A 383 8.93 17.59 -29.41
N LYS A 384 8.35 18.74 -29.70
CA LYS A 384 8.15 19.22 -31.07
C LYS A 384 8.48 20.72 -31.15
N GLY A 385 9.48 21.10 -31.95
CA GLY A 385 9.89 22.50 -32.13
C GLY A 385 10.32 23.22 -30.83
N GLY A 386 10.82 22.47 -29.84
CA GLY A 386 11.17 23.00 -28.51
C GLY A 386 10.02 23.03 -27.51
N LEU A 387 8.80 22.72 -27.92
CA LEU A 387 7.64 22.56 -27.03
C LEU A 387 7.64 21.16 -26.43
N ILE A 388 7.44 21.06 -25.12
CA ILE A 388 7.38 19.78 -24.37
C ILE A 388 5.94 19.53 -23.97
N PHE A 389 5.35 18.49 -24.53
CA PHE A 389 4.01 18.02 -24.19
C PHE A 389 4.11 16.78 -23.33
N GLN A 390 3.29 16.67 -22.29
CA GLN A 390 3.21 15.52 -21.41
C GLN A 390 1.75 15.12 -21.17
N GLU A 391 1.54 13.87 -20.78
CA GLU A 391 0.27 13.43 -20.19
C GLU A 391 0.24 13.78 -18.71
N LEU A 392 -0.87 14.33 -18.24
CA LEU A 392 -1.04 14.73 -16.84
C LEU A 392 -1.13 13.50 -15.94
N THR A 393 -0.32 13.48 -14.89
CA THR A 393 -0.33 12.47 -13.85
C THR A 393 -0.32 13.10 -12.47
N ALA A 394 -0.77 12.40 -11.44
CA ALA A 394 -0.63 12.86 -10.06
C ALA A 394 0.86 12.99 -9.65
N THR A 395 1.74 12.17 -10.23
CA THR A 395 3.19 12.27 -10.04
C THR A 395 3.72 13.63 -10.49
N TYR A 396 3.24 14.15 -11.63
CA TYR A 396 3.57 15.51 -12.08
C TYR A 396 3.10 16.57 -11.09
N LEU A 397 1.85 16.46 -10.61
CA LEU A 397 1.29 17.42 -9.64
C LEU A 397 2.02 17.36 -8.29
N LYS A 398 2.38 16.18 -7.81
CA LYS A 398 3.15 15.98 -6.56
C LYS A 398 4.56 16.59 -6.62
N ALA A 399 5.13 16.77 -7.81
CA ALA A 399 6.43 17.42 -7.97
C ALA A 399 6.44 18.92 -7.55
N PHE A 400 5.27 19.54 -7.36
CA PHE A 400 5.17 20.89 -6.76
C PHE A 400 5.42 20.90 -5.24
N GLY A 401 5.76 19.76 -4.64
CA GLY A 401 6.22 19.65 -3.26
C GLY A 401 5.18 19.11 -2.29
N LYS A 402 5.47 19.12 -0.98
CA LYS A 402 4.58 18.54 0.05
C LYS A 402 3.16 19.12 0.01
N ASP A 403 3.05 20.46 -0.24
CA ASP A 403 1.77 21.17 -0.31
C ASP A 403 1.29 21.33 -1.76
N TRP A 404 1.55 20.34 -2.62
CA TRP A 404 1.26 20.40 -4.05
C TRP A 404 -0.21 20.75 -4.36
N GLN A 405 -1.16 20.32 -3.54
CA GLN A 405 -2.58 20.66 -3.69
C GLN A 405 -2.87 22.17 -3.61
N ALA A 406 -2.00 22.93 -2.94
CA ALA A 406 -2.08 24.38 -2.85
C ALA A 406 -1.12 25.11 -3.83
N LYS A 407 -0.15 24.41 -4.40
CA LYS A 407 0.94 24.99 -5.21
C LYS A 407 0.88 24.64 -6.69
N ALA A 408 0.30 23.48 -7.02
CA ALA A 408 0.17 23.08 -8.42
C ALA A 408 -0.83 23.98 -9.17
N PRO A 409 -0.73 24.09 -10.50
CA PRO A 409 -1.64 24.92 -11.30
C PRO A 409 -3.11 24.49 -11.12
N LEU A 410 -3.99 25.46 -10.84
CA LEU A 410 -5.39 25.18 -10.51
C LEU A 410 -6.14 24.46 -11.64
N ASN A 411 -5.87 24.83 -12.90
CA ASN A 411 -6.46 24.18 -14.07
C ASN A 411 -6.10 22.70 -14.19
N LEU A 412 -4.89 22.31 -13.77
CA LEU A 412 -4.47 20.89 -13.75
C LEU A 412 -5.02 20.15 -12.52
N LEU A 413 -5.14 20.85 -11.38
CA LEU A 413 -5.75 20.29 -10.18
C LEU A 413 -7.24 20.02 -10.37
N ASP A 414 -7.95 20.92 -11.01
CA ASP A 414 -9.38 20.80 -11.30
C ASP A 414 -9.68 19.49 -12.06
N ILE A 415 -8.91 19.22 -13.12
CA ILE A 415 -9.06 17.97 -13.88
C ILE A 415 -8.88 16.71 -13.01
N MET A 416 -7.92 16.74 -12.09
CA MET A 416 -7.70 15.61 -11.20
C MET A 416 -8.86 15.45 -10.21
N MET A 417 -9.49 16.53 -9.79
CA MET A 417 -10.60 16.53 -8.83
C MET A 417 -11.95 16.21 -9.49
N THR A 418 -12.16 16.69 -10.72
CA THR A 418 -13.42 16.53 -11.49
C THR A 418 -13.17 15.94 -12.88
N PRO A 419 -12.50 14.75 -13.00
CA PRO A 419 -12.16 14.18 -14.31
C PRO A 419 -13.37 13.91 -15.20
N GLU A 420 -14.57 13.69 -14.62
CA GLU A 420 -15.83 13.48 -15.36
C GLU A 420 -16.21 14.64 -16.30
N ASP A 421 -15.77 15.84 -16.00
CA ASP A 421 -16.02 17.01 -16.83
C ASP A 421 -15.13 17.03 -18.09
N TYR A 422 -14.08 16.22 -18.11
CA TYR A 422 -13.04 16.18 -19.13
C TYR A 422 -12.97 14.84 -19.91
N GLU A 423 -13.61 13.78 -19.44
CA GLU A 423 -13.50 12.40 -19.99
C GLU A 423 -14.21 12.19 -21.32
N LYS A 424 -15.09 13.11 -21.76
CA LYS A 424 -15.99 12.88 -22.91
C LYS A 424 -15.26 12.51 -24.20
N ASP A 425 -14.18 13.25 -24.53
CA ASP A 425 -13.45 13.09 -25.78
C ASP A 425 -11.95 12.87 -25.55
N ARG A 426 -11.57 12.42 -24.34
CA ARG A 426 -10.16 12.26 -23.92
C ARG A 426 -9.94 10.95 -23.17
N ASN A 427 -8.84 10.31 -23.51
CA ASN A 427 -8.32 9.15 -22.78
C ASN A 427 -7.30 9.58 -21.72
N LYS A 428 -6.54 10.64 -22.02
CA LYS A 428 -5.54 11.29 -21.15
C LYS A 428 -5.62 12.80 -21.34
N ILE A 429 -5.06 13.55 -20.41
CA ILE A 429 -4.91 14.99 -20.53
C ILE A 429 -3.52 15.33 -21.03
N VAL A 430 -3.44 15.86 -22.23
CA VAL A 430 -2.19 16.37 -22.78
C VAL A 430 -2.06 17.86 -22.48
N PHE A 431 -0.91 18.26 -21.97
CA PHE A 431 -0.63 19.67 -21.69
C PHE A 431 0.79 20.06 -22.10
N LEU A 432 0.99 21.34 -22.40
CA LEU A 432 2.31 21.93 -22.62
C LEU A 432 2.98 22.15 -21.26
N SER A 433 3.95 21.31 -20.91
CA SER A 433 4.59 21.36 -19.60
C SER A 433 5.71 22.41 -19.52
N ALA A 434 6.45 22.60 -20.60
CA ALA A 434 7.52 23.59 -20.70
C ALA A 434 7.90 23.89 -22.17
N VAL A 435 8.69 24.93 -22.34
CA VAL A 435 9.33 25.29 -23.62
C VAL A 435 10.82 25.33 -23.43
N ILE A 436 11.57 24.60 -24.27
CA ILE A 436 13.03 24.62 -24.30
C ILE A 436 13.48 25.96 -24.92
N PRO A 437 14.32 26.75 -24.25
CA PRO A 437 14.85 27.98 -24.81
C PRO A 437 15.73 27.70 -26.03
N THR A 438 15.30 28.13 -27.18
CA THR A 438 16.04 28.04 -28.46
C THR A 438 15.80 29.33 -29.26
N PRO A 439 16.59 29.64 -30.27
CA PRO A 439 16.30 30.79 -31.15
C PRO A 439 14.89 30.75 -31.78
N ALA A 440 14.34 29.56 -32.02
CA ALA A 440 13.00 29.34 -32.58
C ALA A 440 11.86 29.53 -31.58
N THR A 441 12.17 29.50 -30.28
CA THR A 441 11.18 29.60 -29.19
C THR A 441 11.28 30.89 -28.41
N THR A 442 12.04 31.88 -28.94
CA THR A 442 12.19 33.21 -28.34
C THR A 442 10.84 33.87 -28.15
N GLY A 443 10.51 34.28 -26.93
CA GLY A 443 9.23 34.89 -26.53
C GLY A 443 8.17 33.89 -26.04
N TYR A 444 8.40 32.59 -26.16
CA TYR A 444 7.48 31.51 -25.72
C TYR A 444 7.96 30.75 -24.46
N GLU A 445 9.11 31.11 -23.89
CA GLU A 445 9.79 30.38 -22.81
C GLU A 445 8.96 30.30 -21.52
N ARG A 446 7.99 31.19 -21.36
CA ARG A 446 7.11 31.25 -20.19
C ARG A 446 5.84 30.46 -20.35
N LEU A 447 5.55 29.93 -21.54
CA LEU A 447 4.38 29.11 -21.75
C LEU A 447 4.56 27.74 -21.07
N ARG A 448 3.67 27.44 -20.12
CA ARG A 448 3.67 26.17 -19.39
C ARG A 448 2.30 25.92 -18.76
N ASN A 449 2.01 24.64 -18.52
CA ASN A 449 0.79 24.18 -17.85
C ASN A 449 -0.51 24.51 -18.61
N PHE A 450 -0.44 24.65 -19.94
CA PHE A 450 -1.59 24.87 -20.81
C PHE A 450 -2.11 23.53 -21.34
N ILE A 451 -3.38 23.25 -21.11
CA ILE A 451 -4.04 22.04 -21.60
C ILE A 451 -4.25 22.16 -23.09
N ILE A 452 -3.89 21.12 -23.86
CA ILE A 452 -4.09 21.08 -25.29
C ILE A 452 -5.52 20.63 -25.59
N ASN A 453 -6.26 21.45 -26.31
CA ASN A 453 -7.60 21.13 -26.77
C ASN A 453 -7.57 20.54 -28.18
N LYS A 454 -7.00 21.31 -29.12
CA LYS A 454 -6.86 20.86 -30.53
C LYS A 454 -5.51 21.23 -31.10
N VAL A 455 -5.10 20.46 -32.11
CA VAL A 455 -3.97 20.81 -32.98
C VAL A 455 -4.43 20.63 -34.41
N ASN A 456 -4.25 21.70 -35.24
CA ASN A 456 -4.70 21.76 -36.63
C ASN A 456 -6.20 21.39 -36.80
N GLY A 457 -7.04 21.81 -35.84
CA GLY A 457 -8.48 21.50 -35.80
C GLY A 457 -8.85 20.11 -35.30
N GLN A 458 -7.87 19.23 -35.06
CA GLN A 458 -8.08 17.88 -34.52
C GLN A 458 -8.09 17.90 -32.98
N THR A 459 -9.13 17.36 -32.36
CA THR A 459 -9.22 17.20 -30.91
C THR A 459 -8.17 16.23 -30.40
N ILE A 460 -7.48 16.57 -29.30
CA ILE A 460 -6.40 15.77 -28.72
C ILE A 460 -6.93 14.94 -27.55
N ALA A 461 -6.93 13.63 -27.75
CA ALA A 461 -7.37 12.65 -26.74
C ALA A 461 -6.22 12.12 -25.86
N ASP A 462 -5.00 12.09 -26.40
CA ASP A 462 -3.77 11.56 -25.78
C ASP A 462 -2.53 12.01 -26.60
N ILE A 463 -1.32 11.61 -26.19
CA ILE A 463 -0.08 11.93 -26.92
C ILE A 463 -0.05 11.27 -28.31
N SER A 464 -0.68 10.12 -28.51
CA SER A 464 -0.73 9.48 -29.84
C SER A 464 -1.51 10.34 -30.85
N THR A 465 -2.67 10.84 -30.46
CA THR A 465 -3.49 11.73 -31.27
C THR A 465 -2.79 13.08 -31.53
N LEU A 466 -1.99 13.57 -30.56
CA LEU A 466 -1.16 14.76 -30.73
C LEU A 466 -0.08 14.55 -31.79
N ILE A 467 0.60 13.40 -31.77
CA ILE A 467 1.61 13.02 -32.77
C ILE A 467 0.98 13.01 -34.17
N ASP A 468 -0.20 12.41 -34.31
CA ASP A 468 -0.90 12.30 -35.60
C ASP A 468 -1.38 13.67 -36.10
N ALA A 469 -1.83 14.54 -35.22
CA ALA A 469 -2.21 15.91 -35.58
C ALA A 469 -1.03 16.74 -36.10
N PHE A 470 0.17 16.54 -35.54
CA PHE A 470 1.39 17.18 -36.02
C PHE A 470 1.96 16.64 -37.33
N LYS A 471 1.45 15.52 -37.85
CA LYS A 471 1.81 15.02 -39.20
C LYS A 471 1.09 15.79 -40.33
N LYS A 472 0.05 16.55 -40.01
CA LYS A 472 -0.82 17.23 -40.96
C LYS A 472 -0.83 18.76 -40.68
N PRO A 473 0.19 19.51 -41.09
CA PRO A 473 0.21 20.97 -40.92
C PRO A 473 -0.95 21.63 -41.67
N GLY A 474 -1.26 22.88 -41.33
CA GLY A 474 -2.19 23.69 -42.10
C GLY A 474 -1.73 23.93 -43.51
N THR A 475 -2.59 24.52 -44.34
CA THR A 475 -2.30 24.81 -45.78
C THR A 475 -1.14 25.80 -45.97
N ASP A 476 -0.83 26.57 -44.93
CA ASP A 476 0.32 27.49 -44.86
C ASP A 476 1.60 26.84 -44.36
N GLY A 477 1.59 25.55 -44.07
CA GLY A 477 2.71 24.79 -43.48
C GLY A 477 2.91 25.04 -41.99
N LEU A 478 2.02 25.80 -41.34
CA LEU A 478 2.08 26.09 -39.91
C LEU A 478 1.21 25.12 -39.11
N HIS A 479 1.54 24.94 -37.83
CA HIS A 479 0.71 24.25 -36.87
C HIS A 479 -0.05 25.21 -35.96
N THR A 480 -1.35 25.04 -35.87
CA THR A 480 -2.19 25.81 -34.95
C THR A 480 -2.47 24.93 -33.71
N ILE A 481 -2.13 25.46 -32.52
CA ILE A 481 -2.39 24.81 -31.23
C ILE A 481 -3.45 25.63 -30.51
N GLU A 482 -4.56 24.97 -30.18
CA GLU A 482 -5.64 25.56 -29.38
C GLU A 482 -5.54 24.97 -27.94
N PHE A 483 -5.43 25.91 -27.00
CA PHE A 483 -5.45 25.54 -25.58
C PHE A 483 -6.88 25.50 -25.04
N ALA A 484 -7.13 24.72 -23.98
CA ALA A 484 -8.37 24.81 -23.23
C ALA A 484 -8.40 26.12 -22.43
N GLU A 485 -9.57 26.76 -22.38
CA GLU A 485 -9.81 27.98 -21.62
C GLU A 485 -9.75 27.77 -20.10
#